data_11bc8a70348cdb4870b7b4f7f984b860
#
_entry.id   11bc8a70348cdb4870b7b4f7f984b860
#
_cell.length_a   1.000
_cell.length_b   1.000
_cell.length_c   1.000
_cell.angle_alpha   90.00
_cell.angle_beta   90.00
_cell.angle_gamma   90.00
#
_symmetry.space_group_name_H-M   'P 1'
#
loop_
_entity.id
_entity.type
_entity.pdbx_description
1 polymer ?
#
loop_
_entity_poly.entity_id
_entity_poly.type
_entity_poly.pdbx_seq_one_letter_code
_entity_poly.pdbx_strand_id
1 'polypeptide(L)'
;MKLKYLSVLVFGVVLSLPVQAQVYLDSTEVANILHPNAVTAVQPKVISTTNDVSEEEEDTDSIIPAFTTDSHLSWKENITARLDGILRSPLLETVQTSVMVWDLTDDVPVYQFRERLHMRPASTMKCVTAIATLDKLGADYDFKTNLYYTGVIDDSTQVLRGDLYCVGGMDPMLSPSDLTEMARAVRDLGIKTIEGSVYADLSFKDRDRLGEGWCWDDKNRNLSPLLVDGKDEFTYRFSRKLEDMGVSVNGSTGERQLPSDAQLLTTHTHSIRQVLHRMMKVSDNLYAESMFYQLAASGGTRWASAKTARQYENALFSRIGLNPRDYNVADGSGLSLYNYVSAELETKLLRYAYQCPDIYGAYLDAQPIAGVDGTLRNRMRGTAAAGNVRAKTGTVKGVSSLAGYLTASNGHLLCFSIINNGGLSNGPMRNFQNKICVALCQ
;
A
#
# COMPACT_ATOMS: atom_id res chain seq x y z
N MET A 1 -65.97 -2.25 39.88
CA MET A 1 -65.56 -1.57 38.63
C MET A 1 -64.36 -2.34 38.07
N LYS A 2 -64.51 -2.99 36.92
CA LYS A 2 -63.59 -4.00 36.37
C LYS A 2 -62.52 -3.33 35.54
N LEU A 3 -61.22 -3.53 35.83
CA LEU A 3 -60.11 -3.21 34.97
C LEU A 3 -59.77 -4.44 34.12
N LYS A 4 -59.83 -4.25 32.81
CA LYS A 4 -59.41 -5.29 31.82
C LYS A 4 -57.91 -5.11 31.52
N TYR A 5 -57.14 -6.17 31.68
CA TYR A 5 -55.76 -6.29 31.18
C TYR A 5 -55.80 -6.51 29.68
N LEU A 6 -55.02 -5.71 28.96
CA LEU A 6 -54.76 -5.89 27.53
C LEU A 6 -53.31 -6.39 27.40
N SER A 7 -53.16 -7.66 27.02
CA SER A 7 -51.88 -8.27 26.71
C SER A 7 -51.47 -7.91 25.30
N VAL A 8 -50.35 -7.25 25.16
CA VAL A 8 -49.71 -7.02 23.86
C VAL A 8 -48.63 -8.11 23.66
N LEU A 9 -48.87 -9.00 22.70
CA LEU A 9 -47.88 -9.94 22.21
C LEU A 9 -46.94 -9.19 21.25
N VAL A 10 -45.71 -9.07 21.63
CA VAL A 10 -44.64 -8.60 20.72
C VAL A 10 -44.07 -9.84 20.01
N PHE A 11 -44.37 -9.96 18.72
CA PHE A 11 -43.70 -10.91 17.83
C PHE A 11 -42.31 -10.38 17.54
N GLY A 12 -41.29 -11.00 18.11
CA GLY A 12 -39.90 -10.79 17.73
C GLY A 12 -39.62 -11.45 16.38
N VAL A 13 -39.45 -10.63 15.35
CA VAL A 13 -38.89 -11.09 14.08
C VAL A 13 -37.38 -11.23 14.26
N VAL A 14 -36.90 -12.43 14.40
CA VAL A 14 -35.49 -12.78 14.32
C VAL A 14 -35.12 -12.76 12.83
N LEU A 15 -34.54 -11.66 12.38
CA LEU A 15 -33.85 -11.62 11.08
C LEU A 15 -32.53 -12.37 11.22
N SER A 16 -32.53 -13.63 10.77
CA SER A 16 -31.30 -14.39 10.54
C SER A 16 -30.55 -13.76 9.35
N LEU A 17 -29.47 -13.05 9.65
CA LEU A 17 -28.51 -12.67 8.62
C LEU A 17 -27.83 -13.94 8.07
N PRO A 18 -27.63 -14.05 6.75
CA PRO A 18 -26.94 -15.19 6.19
C PRO A 18 -25.49 -15.20 6.68
N VAL A 19 -25.09 -16.31 7.28
CA VAL A 19 -23.70 -16.65 7.54
C VAL A 19 -23.02 -16.69 6.18
N GLN A 20 -22.13 -15.75 5.90
CA GLN A 20 -21.25 -15.84 4.73
C GLN A 20 -20.49 -17.15 4.85
N ALA A 21 -20.67 -18.04 3.89
CA ALA A 21 -19.90 -19.26 3.78
C ALA A 21 -18.43 -18.88 3.68
N GLN A 22 -17.63 -19.25 4.67
CA GLN A 22 -16.19 -19.22 4.57
C GLN A 22 -15.79 -20.25 3.51
N VAL A 23 -15.41 -19.76 2.33
CA VAL A 23 -14.80 -20.60 1.31
C VAL A 23 -13.35 -20.79 1.74
N TYR A 24 -13.03 -21.95 2.30
CA TYR A 24 -11.66 -22.37 2.49
C TYR A 24 -11.12 -22.79 1.12
N LEU A 25 -10.12 -22.06 0.62
CA LEU A 25 -9.36 -22.54 -0.54
C LEU A 25 -8.61 -23.79 -0.12
N ASP A 26 -8.73 -24.85 -0.90
CA ASP A 26 -7.95 -26.07 -0.75
C ASP A 26 -6.46 -25.76 -0.99
N SER A 27 -5.57 -26.51 -0.34
CA SER A 27 -4.12 -26.37 -0.49
C SER A 27 -3.63 -26.48 -1.94
N THR A 28 -4.38 -27.14 -2.80
CA THR A 28 -4.10 -27.27 -4.24
C THR A 28 -4.44 -26.00 -5.00
N GLU A 29 -5.49 -25.26 -4.64
CA GLU A 29 -5.84 -23.98 -5.26
C GLU A 29 -4.84 -22.89 -4.86
N VAL A 30 -4.39 -22.88 -3.60
CA VAL A 30 -3.33 -22.00 -3.11
C VAL A 30 -1.99 -22.29 -3.80
N ALA A 31 -1.66 -23.56 -4.04
CA ALA A 31 -0.47 -23.96 -4.77
C ALA A 31 -0.49 -23.48 -6.23
N ASN A 32 -1.65 -23.47 -6.88
CA ASN A 32 -1.82 -22.95 -8.24
C ASN A 32 -1.68 -21.42 -8.33
N ILE A 33 -2.04 -20.70 -7.26
CA ILE A 33 -1.80 -19.26 -7.14
C ILE A 33 -0.32 -18.96 -6.94
N LEU A 34 0.40 -19.83 -6.22
CA LEU A 34 1.83 -19.67 -5.92
C LEU A 34 2.74 -20.08 -7.08
N HIS A 35 2.26 -20.93 -8.02
CA HIS A 35 3.01 -21.40 -9.18
C HIS A 35 2.19 -21.26 -10.47
N PRO A 36 1.93 -20.02 -10.97
CA PRO A 36 1.34 -19.87 -12.29
C PRO A 36 2.32 -20.38 -13.33
N ASN A 37 1.89 -21.35 -14.16
CA ASN A 37 2.64 -21.80 -15.33
C ASN A 37 3.11 -20.58 -16.13
N ALA A 38 4.40 -20.56 -16.47
CA ALA A 38 5.07 -19.47 -17.17
C ALA A 38 4.36 -19.10 -18.47
N VAL A 39 3.53 -18.09 -18.41
CA VAL A 39 3.12 -17.31 -19.57
C VAL A 39 4.18 -16.22 -19.72
N THR A 40 4.93 -16.26 -20.80
CA THR A 40 5.91 -15.24 -21.20
C THR A 40 5.21 -13.88 -21.30
N ALA A 41 5.19 -13.14 -20.21
CA ALA A 41 4.77 -11.74 -20.21
C ALA A 41 5.91 -10.90 -20.78
N VAL A 42 5.62 -10.21 -21.89
CA VAL A 42 6.46 -9.15 -22.43
C VAL A 42 6.62 -8.09 -21.35
N GLN A 43 7.83 -7.95 -20.83
CA GLN A 43 8.13 -6.94 -19.81
C GLN A 43 7.99 -5.54 -20.44
N PRO A 44 7.20 -4.62 -19.87
CA PRO A 44 7.26 -3.23 -20.28
C PRO A 44 8.64 -2.68 -19.91
N LYS A 45 9.31 -2.06 -20.90
CA LYS A 45 10.58 -1.38 -20.75
C LYS A 45 10.42 -0.22 -19.76
N VAL A 46 10.85 -0.42 -18.51
CA VAL A 46 10.87 0.64 -17.50
C VAL A 46 11.94 1.64 -17.90
N ILE A 47 11.53 2.81 -18.42
CA ILE A 47 12.42 3.97 -18.57
C ILE A 47 12.64 4.53 -17.17
N SER A 48 13.81 4.26 -16.60
CA SER A 48 14.27 4.83 -15.35
C SER A 48 14.61 6.30 -15.56
N THR A 49 13.72 7.18 -15.11
CA THR A 49 14.05 8.59 -14.90
C THR A 49 13.66 8.99 -13.49
N THR A 50 14.52 8.70 -12.55
CA THR A 50 14.75 9.49 -11.33
C THR A 50 15.90 8.85 -10.54
N ASN A 51 16.93 9.65 -10.27
CA ASN A 51 17.98 9.30 -9.32
C ASN A 51 17.43 9.33 -7.88
N ASP A 52 16.68 8.32 -7.48
CA ASP A 52 16.55 7.95 -6.09
C ASP A 52 17.69 6.97 -5.77
N VAL A 53 18.86 7.53 -5.55
CA VAL A 53 19.95 6.81 -4.92
C VAL A 53 19.59 6.70 -3.43
N SER A 54 18.73 5.73 -3.06
CA SER A 54 18.90 5.09 -1.77
C SER A 54 20.30 4.50 -1.81
N GLU A 55 21.15 4.83 -0.84
CA GLU A 55 22.44 4.16 -0.63
C GLU A 55 22.17 2.66 -0.64
N GLU A 56 22.31 2.03 -1.80
CA GLU A 56 22.41 0.59 -1.94
C GLU A 56 23.79 0.26 -1.38
N GLU A 57 23.90 0.13 -0.03
CA GLU A 57 24.97 -0.66 0.54
C GLU A 57 24.89 -2.01 -0.17
N GLU A 58 25.93 -2.36 -0.93
CA GLU A 58 26.05 -3.68 -1.56
C GLU A 58 25.79 -4.72 -0.45
N ASP A 59 24.63 -5.36 -0.53
CA ASP A 59 24.25 -6.46 0.34
C ASP A 59 25.13 -7.63 -0.09
N THR A 60 26.35 -7.70 0.42
CA THR A 60 27.15 -8.91 0.33
C THR A 60 26.40 -9.95 1.14
N ASP A 61 25.64 -10.81 0.45
CA ASP A 61 24.99 -11.97 1.03
C ASP A 61 26.06 -12.77 1.79
N SER A 62 26.11 -12.61 3.11
CA SER A 62 26.90 -13.50 3.92
C SER A 62 26.35 -14.90 3.70
N ILE A 63 27.23 -15.87 3.37
CA ILE A 63 26.84 -17.27 3.18
C ILE A 63 26.02 -17.70 4.40
N ILE A 64 24.72 -17.96 4.20
CA ILE A 64 23.86 -18.49 5.25
C ILE A 64 24.05 -20.02 5.22
N PRO A 65 24.64 -20.62 6.27
CA PRO A 65 24.83 -22.07 6.32
C PRO A 65 23.48 -22.79 6.32
N ALA A 66 23.45 -23.99 5.72
CA ALA A 66 22.30 -24.85 5.82
C ALA A 66 22.02 -25.21 7.30
N PHE A 67 20.78 -25.20 7.70
CA PHE A 67 20.38 -25.60 9.04
C PHE A 67 20.25 -27.12 9.12
N THR A 68 20.67 -27.70 10.25
CA THR A 68 20.46 -29.12 10.53
C THR A 68 19.01 -29.40 10.91
N THR A 69 18.52 -30.58 10.52
CA THR A 69 17.22 -31.09 10.93
C THR A 69 17.44 -32.31 11.84
N ASP A 70 16.86 -32.27 13.05
CA ASP A 70 16.83 -33.43 13.94
C ASP A 70 15.59 -34.28 13.60
N SER A 71 15.80 -35.52 13.17
CA SER A 71 14.72 -36.43 12.78
C SER A 71 13.85 -36.90 13.97
N HIS A 72 14.28 -36.68 15.21
CA HIS A 72 13.53 -37.00 16.42
C HIS A 72 12.57 -35.88 16.84
N LEU A 73 12.72 -34.70 16.25
CA LEU A 73 11.90 -33.52 16.53
C LEU A 73 10.83 -33.31 15.44
N SER A 74 9.67 -32.84 15.83
CA SER A 74 8.67 -32.36 14.89
C SER A 74 9.21 -31.16 14.08
N TRP A 75 8.56 -30.85 12.96
CA TRP A 75 8.91 -29.67 12.16
C TRP A 75 8.91 -28.40 13.02
N LYS A 76 7.88 -28.18 13.83
CA LYS A 76 7.77 -27.00 14.70
C LYS A 76 8.90 -26.91 15.73
N GLU A 77 9.29 -28.04 16.34
CA GLU A 77 10.41 -28.08 17.29
C GLU A 77 11.74 -27.78 16.61
N ASN A 78 11.99 -28.30 15.39
CA ASN A 78 13.14 -27.98 14.60
C ASN A 78 13.20 -26.48 14.28
N ILE A 79 12.09 -25.89 13.80
CA ILE A 79 12.00 -24.45 13.53
C ILE A 79 12.27 -23.63 14.79
N THR A 80 11.64 -23.97 15.91
CA THR A 80 11.85 -23.30 17.19
C THR A 80 13.33 -23.32 17.60
N ALA A 81 13.97 -24.50 17.56
CA ALA A 81 15.38 -24.64 17.90
C ALA A 81 16.30 -23.78 17.00
N ARG A 82 16.03 -23.73 15.68
CA ARG A 82 16.79 -22.90 14.73
C ARG A 82 16.62 -21.41 15.04
N LEU A 83 15.37 -20.95 15.26
CA LEU A 83 15.09 -19.56 15.56
C LEU A 83 15.68 -19.14 16.91
N ASP A 84 15.61 -19.99 17.94
CA ASP A 84 16.26 -19.76 19.23
C ASP A 84 17.79 -19.65 19.08
N GLY A 85 18.37 -20.45 18.19
CA GLY A 85 19.79 -20.36 17.84
C GLY A 85 20.15 -19.01 17.20
N ILE A 86 19.35 -18.54 16.24
CA ILE A 86 19.53 -17.23 15.58
C ILE A 86 19.36 -16.07 16.57
N LEU A 87 18.39 -16.17 17.49
CA LEU A 87 18.10 -15.13 18.49
C LEU A 87 19.15 -15.03 19.60
N ARG A 88 20.13 -15.95 19.66
CA ARG A 88 21.35 -15.80 20.50
C ARG A 88 22.42 -14.93 19.84
N SER A 89 22.13 -14.32 18.68
CA SER A 89 23.06 -13.44 17.97
C SER A 89 23.51 -12.28 18.86
N PRO A 90 24.83 -11.93 18.87
CA PRO A 90 25.33 -10.73 19.53
C PRO A 90 24.65 -9.43 19.06
N LEU A 91 24.05 -9.43 17.86
CA LEU A 91 23.27 -8.30 17.36
C LEU A 91 22.19 -7.87 18.37
N LEU A 92 21.57 -8.80 19.09
CA LEU A 92 20.49 -8.53 20.01
C LEU A 92 20.93 -7.90 21.34
N GLU A 93 22.22 -7.80 21.60
CA GLU A 93 22.76 -7.06 22.74
C GLU A 93 22.53 -5.54 22.59
N THR A 94 22.51 -5.05 21.34
CA THR A 94 22.41 -3.61 21.03
C THR A 94 21.20 -3.25 20.17
N VAL A 95 20.58 -4.22 19.48
CA VAL A 95 19.45 -4.01 18.59
C VAL A 95 18.17 -4.56 19.22
N GLN A 96 17.16 -3.71 19.33
CA GLN A 96 15.80 -4.17 19.68
C GLN A 96 15.24 -4.98 18.52
N THR A 97 14.73 -6.16 18.83
CA THR A 97 14.21 -7.10 17.83
C THR A 97 12.85 -7.62 18.28
N SER A 98 11.93 -7.68 17.33
CA SER A 98 10.58 -8.26 17.48
C SER A 98 10.34 -9.22 16.32
N VAL A 99 9.85 -10.43 16.61
CA VAL A 99 9.57 -11.47 15.61
C VAL A 99 8.25 -12.16 15.91
N MET A 100 7.44 -12.33 14.88
CA MET A 100 6.27 -13.20 14.93
C MET A 100 6.16 -14.01 13.64
N VAL A 101 5.89 -15.31 13.78
CA VAL A 101 5.62 -16.24 12.67
C VAL A 101 4.32 -16.97 12.95
N TRP A 102 3.45 -16.99 11.98
CA TRP A 102 2.14 -17.65 12.04
C TRP A 102 2.00 -18.67 10.92
N ASP A 103 1.56 -19.86 11.25
CA ASP A 103 1.17 -20.89 10.30
C ASP A 103 -0.25 -20.61 9.81
N LEU A 104 -0.38 -20.28 8.52
CA LEU A 104 -1.69 -20.00 7.91
C LEU A 104 -2.43 -21.27 7.52
N THR A 105 -1.73 -22.39 7.38
CA THR A 105 -2.32 -23.69 7.03
C THR A 105 -3.05 -24.28 8.22
N ASP A 106 -2.41 -24.30 9.40
CA ASP A 106 -2.98 -24.80 10.65
C ASP A 106 -3.65 -23.70 11.49
N ASP A 107 -3.49 -22.45 11.08
CA ASP A 107 -4.01 -21.25 11.76
C ASP A 107 -3.52 -21.11 13.22
N VAL A 108 -2.24 -21.33 13.47
CA VAL A 108 -1.61 -21.27 14.79
C VAL A 108 -0.30 -20.48 14.80
N PRO A 109 0.10 -19.87 15.93
CA PRO A 109 1.41 -19.26 16.04
C PRO A 109 2.51 -20.35 16.04
N VAL A 110 3.55 -20.13 15.23
CA VAL A 110 4.75 -20.97 15.18
C VAL A 110 5.81 -20.44 16.13
N TYR A 111 6.08 -19.14 16.06
CA TYR A 111 7.13 -18.49 16.83
C TYR A 111 6.78 -17.08 17.25
N GLN A 112 7.12 -16.70 18.48
CA GLN A 112 6.86 -15.37 19.03
C GLN A 112 8.05 -14.93 19.87
N PHE A 113 8.59 -13.75 19.57
CA PHE A 113 9.68 -13.13 20.34
C PHE A 113 9.44 -11.63 20.43
N ARG A 114 9.08 -11.16 21.62
CA ARG A 114 8.77 -9.74 21.88
C ARG A 114 7.78 -9.17 20.86
N GLU A 115 6.84 -9.99 20.43
CA GLU A 115 5.91 -9.72 19.29
C GLU A 115 5.03 -8.49 19.50
N ARG A 116 4.85 -8.07 20.76
CA ARG A 116 4.06 -6.88 21.14
C ARG A 116 4.89 -5.63 21.39
N LEU A 117 6.22 -5.72 21.23
CA LEU A 117 7.08 -4.56 21.44
C LEU A 117 6.75 -3.47 20.41
N HIS A 118 6.56 -2.25 20.88
CA HIS A 118 6.32 -1.09 20.01
C HIS A 118 7.61 -0.73 19.28
N MET A 119 7.58 -0.86 17.97
CA MET A 119 8.72 -0.70 17.09
C MET A 119 8.40 0.26 15.96
N ARG A 120 9.41 0.95 15.48
CA ARG A 120 9.32 1.71 14.22
C ARG A 120 9.35 0.72 13.05
N PRO A 121 8.32 0.69 12.18
CA PRO A 121 8.26 -0.29 11.11
C PRO A 121 9.09 0.08 9.88
N ALA A 122 9.46 1.34 9.72
CA ALA A 122 9.87 1.86 8.42
C ALA A 122 8.85 1.45 7.33
N SER A 123 9.27 1.11 6.12
CA SER A 123 8.35 0.84 5.01
C SER A 123 7.54 -0.47 5.10
N THR A 124 7.66 -1.29 6.17
CA THR A 124 6.65 -2.34 6.40
C THR A 124 5.32 -1.76 6.87
N MET A 125 5.27 -0.47 7.27
CA MET A 125 4.02 0.29 7.42
C MET A 125 3.13 0.21 6.17
N LYS A 126 3.72 0.10 4.98
CA LYS A 126 3.00 -0.07 3.71
C LYS A 126 2.15 -1.34 3.67
N CYS A 127 2.47 -2.36 4.49
CA CYS A 127 1.60 -3.54 4.64
C CYS A 127 0.28 -3.16 5.32
N VAL A 128 0.36 -2.32 6.35
CA VAL A 128 -0.83 -1.81 7.06
C VAL A 128 -1.71 -1.01 6.10
N THR A 129 -1.12 -0.01 5.45
CA THR A 129 -1.81 0.87 4.50
C THR A 129 -2.42 0.09 3.34
N ALA A 130 -1.67 -0.84 2.74
CA ALA A 130 -2.14 -1.67 1.63
C ALA A 130 -3.38 -2.50 2.01
N ILE A 131 -3.26 -3.24 3.12
CA ILE A 131 -4.34 -4.15 3.55
C ILE A 131 -5.57 -3.36 3.96
N ALA A 132 -5.40 -2.25 4.71
CA ALA A 132 -6.52 -1.40 5.11
C ALA A 132 -7.23 -0.75 3.91
N THR A 133 -6.45 -0.31 2.90
CA THR A 133 -7.03 0.32 1.71
C THR A 133 -7.74 -0.71 0.83
N LEU A 134 -7.15 -1.89 0.61
CA LEU A 134 -7.79 -2.97 -0.13
C LEU A 134 -9.06 -3.47 0.57
N ASP A 135 -9.05 -3.59 1.90
CA ASP A 135 -10.21 -3.97 2.71
C ASP A 135 -11.37 -2.98 2.55
N LYS A 136 -11.07 -1.70 2.46
CA LYS A 136 -12.08 -0.65 2.39
C LYS A 136 -12.58 -0.37 0.99
N LEU A 137 -11.68 -0.39 -0.01
CA LEU A 137 -11.99 0.03 -1.38
C LEU A 137 -12.14 -1.13 -2.37
N GLY A 138 -11.57 -2.29 -2.04
CA GLY A 138 -11.50 -3.45 -2.94
C GLY A 138 -10.32 -3.38 -3.92
N ALA A 139 -10.00 -4.53 -4.52
CA ALA A 139 -8.89 -4.68 -5.45
C ALA A 139 -9.16 -4.16 -6.87
N ASP A 140 -10.39 -3.81 -7.17
CA ASP A 140 -10.82 -3.28 -8.47
C ASP A 140 -11.12 -1.78 -8.43
N TYR A 141 -10.69 -1.11 -7.34
CA TYR A 141 -10.81 0.34 -7.19
C TYR A 141 -9.91 1.09 -8.18
N ASP A 142 -10.41 2.21 -8.72
CA ASP A 142 -9.66 3.12 -9.58
C ASP A 142 -9.42 4.48 -8.92
N PHE A 143 -8.17 4.94 -8.96
CA PHE A 143 -7.81 6.32 -8.73
C PHE A 143 -8.34 7.15 -9.89
N LYS A 144 -8.96 8.31 -9.60
CA LYS A 144 -9.64 9.11 -10.63
C LYS A 144 -9.12 10.53 -10.65
N THR A 145 -8.77 11.01 -11.85
CA THR A 145 -8.52 12.42 -12.13
C THR A 145 -9.58 12.89 -13.11
N ASN A 146 -10.43 13.83 -12.68
CA ASN A 146 -11.59 14.26 -13.45
C ASN A 146 -11.37 15.65 -14.05
N LEU A 147 -11.72 15.81 -15.31
CA LEU A 147 -11.76 17.11 -15.98
C LEU A 147 -13.20 17.56 -16.18
N TYR A 148 -13.51 18.76 -15.77
CA TYR A 148 -14.81 19.39 -15.89
C TYR A 148 -14.71 20.70 -16.64
N TYR A 149 -15.84 21.21 -17.14
CA TYR A 149 -15.97 22.56 -17.66
C TYR A 149 -17.22 23.25 -17.11
N THR A 150 -17.21 24.58 -17.13
CA THR A 150 -18.38 25.42 -16.84
C THR A 150 -18.77 26.21 -18.07
N GLY A 151 -19.95 26.81 -18.06
CA GLY A 151 -20.43 27.67 -19.15
C GLY A 151 -20.93 26.87 -20.35
N VAL A 152 -20.76 27.42 -21.55
CA VAL A 152 -21.37 26.90 -22.80
C VAL A 152 -20.32 26.71 -23.88
N ILE A 153 -20.39 25.60 -24.59
CA ILE A 153 -19.62 25.36 -25.81
C ILE A 153 -20.46 25.88 -26.99
N ASP A 154 -19.88 26.82 -27.73
CA ASP A 154 -20.47 27.34 -28.97
C ASP A 154 -19.87 26.58 -30.15
N ASP A 155 -20.63 25.63 -30.69
CA ASP A 155 -20.19 24.75 -31.78
C ASP A 155 -19.88 25.53 -33.07
N SER A 156 -20.57 26.67 -33.30
CA SER A 156 -20.40 27.47 -34.50
C SER A 156 -19.06 28.22 -34.52
N THR A 157 -18.61 28.66 -33.37
CA THR A 157 -17.34 29.38 -33.18
C THR A 157 -16.24 28.49 -32.60
N GLN A 158 -16.57 27.28 -32.16
CA GLN A 158 -15.66 26.33 -31.50
C GLN A 158 -15.03 26.91 -30.22
N VAL A 159 -15.81 27.70 -29.48
CA VAL A 159 -15.39 28.40 -28.26
C VAL A 159 -16.09 27.86 -27.04
N LEU A 160 -15.33 27.54 -26.02
CA LEU A 160 -15.85 27.34 -24.68
C LEU A 160 -15.88 28.72 -23.95
N ARG A 161 -17.11 29.25 -23.71
CA ARG A 161 -17.33 30.43 -22.85
C ARG A 161 -17.48 30.01 -21.41
N GLY A 162 -16.37 29.66 -20.79
CA GLY A 162 -16.30 29.11 -19.46
C GLY A 162 -14.91 28.63 -19.10
N ASP A 163 -14.78 28.01 -17.94
CA ASP A 163 -13.52 27.55 -17.34
C ASP A 163 -13.37 26.03 -17.45
N LEU A 164 -12.13 25.54 -17.45
CA LEU A 164 -11.81 24.13 -17.19
C LEU A 164 -11.39 23.94 -15.74
N TYR A 165 -11.82 22.81 -15.15
CA TYR A 165 -11.45 22.41 -13.81
C TYR A 165 -10.91 20.97 -13.83
N CYS A 166 -9.70 20.77 -13.33
CA CYS A 166 -9.18 19.45 -13.07
C CYS A 166 -9.26 19.15 -11.59
N VAL A 167 -10.07 18.14 -11.24
CA VAL A 167 -10.21 17.66 -9.85
C VAL A 167 -9.19 16.56 -9.62
N GLY A 168 -8.20 16.83 -8.76
CA GLY A 168 -7.19 15.86 -8.38
C GLY A 168 -7.75 14.81 -7.46
N GLY A 169 -7.40 13.55 -7.72
CA GLY A 169 -7.81 12.40 -6.92
C GLY A 169 -6.66 11.69 -6.24
N MET A 170 -5.56 12.36 -5.97
CA MET A 170 -4.38 11.76 -5.34
C MET A 170 -3.80 10.58 -6.14
N ASP A 171 -3.94 10.60 -7.47
CA ASP A 171 -3.38 9.60 -8.37
C ASP A 171 -1.87 9.81 -8.53
N PRO A 172 -1.01 8.92 -8.00
CA PRO A 172 0.43 9.10 -8.03
C PRO A 172 1.05 8.76 -9.39
N MET A 173 0.27 8.20 -10.31
CA MET A 173 0.73 7.74 -11.62
C MET A 173 0.51 8.78 -12.72
N LEU A 174 -0.24 9.86 -12.46
CA LEU A 174 -0.56 10.86 -13.46
C LEU A 174 0.70 11.38 -14.16
N SER A 175 0.74 11.25 -15.48
CA SER A 175 1.92 11.47 -16.33
C SER A 175 1.64 12.48 -17.43
N PRO A 176 2.67 12.99 -18.16
CA PRO A 176 2.47 13.84 -19.31
C PRO A 176 1.68 13.21 -20.47
N SER A 177 1.69 11.87 -20.61
CA SER A 177 0.86 11.17 -21.60
C SER A 177 -0.62 11.28 -21.26
N ASP A 178 -0.96 11.18 -19.98
CA ASP A 178 -2.34 11.28 -19.51
C ASP A 178 -2.88 12.69 -19.71
N LEU A 179 -2.04 13.73 -19.49
CA LEU A 179 -2.40 15.09 -19.83
C LEU A 179 -2.67 15.27 -21.34
N THR A 180 -1.93 14.54 -22.18
CA THR A 180 -2.16 14.55 -23.63
C THR A 180 -3.52 13.95 -23.99
N GLU A 181 -3.91 12.88 -23.34
CA GLU A 181 -5.24 12.25 -23.52
C GLU A 181 -6.36 13.16 -23.02
N MET A 182 -6.18 13.78 -21.86
CA MET A 182 -7.13 14.77 -21.33
C MET A 182 -7.29 15.99 -22.24
N ALA A 183 -6.17 16.52 -22.78
CA ALA A 183 -6.21 17.64 -23.74
C ALA A 183 -6.88 17.22 -25.08
N ARG A 184 -6.65 16.00 -25.52
CA ARG A 184 -7.34 15.42 -26.68
C ARG A 184 -8.84 15.37 -26.47
N ALA A 185 -9.30 14.96 -25.29
CA ALA A 185 -10.73 14.94 -24.97
C ALA A 185 -11.37 16.34 -25.08
N VAL A 186 -10.67 17.39 -24.68
CA VAL A 186 -11.13 18.79 -24.85
C VAL A 186 -11.24 19.13 -26.35
N ARG A 187 -10.21 18.84 -27.15
CA ARG A 187 -10.20 19.09 -28.58
C ARG A 187 -11.32 18.31 -29.31
N ASP A 188 -11.55 17.07 -28.94
CA ASP A 188 -12.51 16.18 -29.59
C ASP A 188 -13.99 16.59 -29.33
N LEU A 189 -14.23 17.47 -28.33
CA LEU A 189 -15.48 18.21 -28.17
C LEU A 189 -15.62 19.39 -29.16
N GLY A 190 -14.68 19.59 -30.06
CA GLY A 190 -14.69 20.67 -31.05
C GLY A 190 -14.17 22.00 -30.50
N ILE A 191 -13.65 22.07 -29.28
CA ILE A 191 -13.15 23.30 -28.65
C ILE A 191 -11.79 23.68 -29.24
N LYS A 192 -11.69 24.91 -29.79
CA LYS A 192 -10.44 25.53 -30.24
C LYS A 192 -9.98 26.68 -29.35
N THR A 193 -10.91 27.31 -28.66
CA THR A 193 -10.59 28.44 -27.76
C THR A 193 -11.37 28.28 -26.47
N ILE A 194 -10.71 28.50 -25.36
CA ILE A 194 -11.28 28.61 -24.01
C ILE A 194 -11.18 30.08 -23.63
N GLU A 195 -12.30 30.81 -23.54
CA GLU A 195 -12.34 32.21 -23.12
C GLU A 195 -12.03 32.37 -21.63
N GLY A 196 -12.27 31.34 -20.84
CA GLY A 196 -11.99 31.32 -19.40
C GLY A 196 -10.60 30.76 -19.06
N SER A 197 -10.49 30.27 -17.85
CA SER A 197 -9.26 29.85 -17.16
C SER A 197 -9.18 28.34 -16.98
N VAL A 198 -7.99 27.84 -16.61
CA VAL A 198 -7.75 26.45 -16.25
C VAL A 198 -7.44 26.38 -14.74
N TYR A 199 -8.25 25.67 -13.98
CA TYR A 199 -8.12 25.55 -12.56
C TYR A 199 -7.80 24.12 -12.10
N ALA A 200 -6.97 24.01 -11.07
CA ALA A 200 -6.78 22.80 -10.31
C ALA A 200 -7.70 22.84 -9.06
N ASP A 201 -8.53 21.82 -8.88
CA ASP A 201 -9.24 21.60 -7.61
C ASP A 201 -8.44 20.61 -6.75
N LEU A 202 -7.87 21.10 -5.68
CA LEU A 202 -7.04 20.35 -4.72
C LEU A 202 -7.84 19.97 -3.45
N SER A 203 -9.17 20.09 -3.46
CA SER A 203 -10.00 19.86 -2.28
C SER A 203 -10.18 18.37 -1.90
N PHE A 204 -9.56 17.45 -2.61
CA PHE A 204 -9.56 16.02 -2.27
C PHE A 204 -8.94 15.77 -0.89
N LYS A 205 -7.81 16.40 -0.57
CA LYS A 205 -7.12 16.25 0.71
C LYS A 205 -6.95 17.61 1.41
N ASP A 206 -6.64 17.57 2.70
CA ASP A 206 -6.22 18.74 3.46
C ASP A 206 -4.99 19.43 2.82
N ARG A 207 -4.63 20.60 3.34
CA ARG A 207 -3.55 21.42 2.77
C ARG A 207 -2.15 21.05 3.26
N ASP A 208 -2.03 20.03 4.11
CA ASP A 208 -0.74 19.57 4.62
C ASP A 208 0.08 18.94 3.51
N ARG A 209 1.20 19.56 3.16
CA ARG A 209 2.08 19.14 2.07
C ARG A 209 3.07 18.06 2.48
N LEU A 210 3.23 17.81 3.77
CA LEU A 210 4.12 16.80 4.34
C LEU A 210 3.34 15.85 5.24
N GLY A 211 3.78 14.61 5.36
CA GLY A 211 3.27 13.67 6.35
C GLY A 211 3.65 14.09 7.78
N GLU A 212 2.87 13.66 8.76
CA GLU A 212 3.13 13.94 10.17
C GLU A 212 4.51 13.39 10.59
N GLY A 213 5.37 14.26 11.12
CA GLY A 213 6.72 13.89 11.55
C GLY A 213 7.75 13.75 10.43
N TRP A 214 7.44 14.18 9.21
CA TRP A 214 8.43 14.28 8.14
C TRP A 214 9.33 15.50 8.35
N CYS A 215 10.63 15.34 8.06
CA CYS A 215 11.56 16.43 8.11
C CYS A 215 11.56 17.21 6.79
N TRP A 216 11.87 18.50 6.87
CA TRP A 216 11.90 19.38 5.68
C TRP A 216 12.99 18.98 4.67
N ASP A 217 14.02 18.26 5.11
CA ASP A 217 15.14 17.76 4.31
C ASP A 217 14.95 16.31 3.84
N ASP A 218 13.83 15.67 4.19
CA ASP A 218 13.46 14.39 3.60
C ASP A 218 13.26 14.55 2.09
N LYS A 219 13.85 13.65 1.30
CA LYS A 219 13.73 13.64 -0.18
C LYS A 219 12.35 13.19 -0.65
N ASN A 220 11.28 13.61 0.02
CA ASN A 220 9.93 13.27 -0.35
C ASN A 220 9.28 14.31 -1.24
N ARG A 221 8.32 13.85 -2.03
CA ARG A 221 7.47 14.69 -2.84
C ARG A 221 6.42 15.33 -1.95
N ASN A 222 6.01 16.55 -2.29
CA ASN A 222 4.86 17.18 -1.65
C ASN A 222 3.60 16.32 -1.82
N LEU A 223 2.80 16.22 -0.77
CA LEU A 223 1.50 15.56 -0.82
C LEU A 223 0.46 16.54 -1.40
N SER A 224 0.25 16.45 -2.70
CA SER A 224 -0.77 17.23 -3.41
C SER A 224 -1.70 16.27 -4.19
N PRO A 225 -3.02 16.55 -4.25
CA PRO A 225 -3.95 15.68 -4.96
C PRO A 225 -3.73 15.60 -6.46
N LEU A 226 -2.96 16.51 -7.04
CA LEU A 226 -2.80 16.64 -8.48
C LEU A 226 -1.33 16.88 -8.84
N LEU A 227 -0.55 15.79 -8.83
CA LEU A 227 0.87 15.80 -9.22
C LEU A 227 1.03 15.16 -10.60
N VAL A 228 1.90 15.70 -11.43
CA VAL A 228 2.31 15.11 -12.72
C VAL A 228 3.75 14.63 -12.60
N ASP A 229 4.02 13.33 -12.76
CA ASP A 229 5.32 12.73 -12.45
C ASP A 229 5.81 13.07 -11.04
N GLY A 230 4.89 13.19 -10.09
CA GLY A 230 5.19 13.57 -8.71
C GLY A 230 5.60 15.03 -8.50
N LYS A 231 5.33 15.92 -9.48
CA LYS A 231 5.60 17.37 -9.42
C LYS A 231 4.31 18.17 -9.41
N ASP A 232 4.28 19.22 -8.61
CA ASP A 232 3.15 20.15 -8.47
C ASP A 232 3.15 21.19 -9.61
N GLU A 233 2.97 20.71 -10.85
CA GLU A 233 3.08 21.51 -12.08
C GLU A 233 1.88 21.30 -13.03
N PHE A 234 0.74 20.78 -12.50
CA PHE A 234 -0.37 20.35 -13.35
C PHE A 234 -0.89 21.46 -14.27
N THR A 235 -1.29 22.61 -13.74
CA THR A 235 -1.93 23.69 -14.51
C THR A 235 -1.03 24.18 -15.62
N TYR A 236 0.25 24.38 -15.34
CA TYR A 236 1.24 24.79 -16.34
C TYR A 236 1.39 23.75 -17.44
N ARG A 237 1.61 22.49 -17.06
CA ARG A 237 1.82 21.40 -18.04
C ARG A 237 0.57 21.12 -18.86
N PHE A 238 -0.61 21.18 -18.24
CA PHE A 238 -1.86 20.92 -18.93
C PHE A 238 -2.22 22.02 -19.92
N SER A 239 -2.02 23.30 -19.58
CA SER A 239 -2.19 24.42 -20.51
C SER A 239 -1.29 24.29 -21.73
N ARG A 240 -0.03 23.91 -21.52
CA ARG A 240 0.89 23.61 -22.64
C ARG A 240 0.39 22.47 -23.52
N LYS A 241 -0.22 21.42 -22.93
CA LYS A 241 -0.79 20.31 -23.71
C LYS A 241 -2.02 20.72 -24.51
N LEU A 242 -2.85 21.62 -23.98
CA LEU A 242 -3.96 22.21 -24.72
C LEU A 242 -3.44 23.00 -25.95
N GLU A 243 -2.42 23.85 -25.76
CA GLU A 243 -1.78 24.58 -26.83
C GLU A 243 -1.18 23.66 -27.91
N ASP A 244 -0.46 22.59 -27.50
CA ASP A 244 0.12 21.57 -28.39
C ASP A 244 -1.00 20.86 -29.22
N MET A 245 -2.23 20.78 -28.70
CA MET A 245 -3.41 20.21 -29.36
C MET A 245 -4.18 21.24 -30.20
N GLY A 246 -3.72 22.49 -30.28
CA GLY A 246 -4.38 23.56 -31.00
C GLY A 246 -5.57 24.18 -30.24
N VAL A 247 -5.63 24.04 -28.94
CA VAL A 247 -6.63 24.68 -28.07
C VAL A 247 -5.99 25.85 -27.33
N SER A 248 -6.39 27.09 -27.64
CA SER A 248 -5.91 28.28 -26.95
C SER A 248 -6.69 28.56 -25.66
N VAL A 249 -5.99 29.07 -24.65
CA VAL A 249 -6.59 29.47 -23.36
C VAL A 249 -6.35 30.98 -23.19
N ASN A 250 -7.45 31.75 -23.14
CA ASN A 250 -7.36 33.22 -23.04
C ASN A 250 -7.28 33.71 -21.58
N GLY A 251 -7.74 32.89 -20.63
CA GLY A 251 -7.70 33.20 -19.20
C GLY A 251 -6.39 32.83 -18.52
N SER A 252 -6.41 32.79 -17.20
CA SER A 252 -5.28 32.45 -16.33
C SER A 252 -5.31 30.99 -15.88
N THR A 253 -4.24 30.56 -15.22
CA THR A 253 -4.22 29.29 -14.48
C THR A 253 -4.24 29.56 -12.97
N GLY A 254 -4.80 28.63 -12.18
CA GLY A 254 -4.83 28.79 -10.73
C GLY A 254 -5.45 27.61 -9.99
N GLU A 255 -5.64 27.79 -8.69
CA GLU A 255 -6.35 26.85 -7.82
C GLU A 255 -7.75 27.37 -7.53
N ARG A 256 -8.76 26.56 -7.78
CA ARG A 256 -10.16 26.88 -7.46
C ARG A 256 -10.96 25.60 -7.29
N GLN A 257 -11.82 25.58 -6.28
CA GLN A 257 -12.72 24.47 -6.04
C GLN A 257 -13.78 24.38 -7.15
N LEU A 258 -14.10 23.15 -7.56
CA LEU A 258 -15.10 22.84 -8.57
C LEU A 258 -16.47 23.43 -8.18
N PRO A 259 -17.10 24.28 -9.00
CA PRO A 259 -18.44 24.76 -8.76
C PRO A 259 -19.49 23.67 -9.03
N SER A 260 -20.68 23.84 -8.43
CA SER A 260 -21.75 22.82 -8.48
C SER A 260 -22.42 22.66 -9.85
N ASP A 261 -22.30 23.64 -10.73
CA ASP A 261 -22.85 23.69 -12.08
C ASP A 261 -21.88 23.16 -13.16
N ALA A 262 -20.68 22.74 -12.77
CA ALA A 262 -19.69 22.19 -13.68
C ALA A 262 -20.12 20.85 -14.25
N GLN A 263 -19.83 20.63 -15.54
CA GLN A 263 -20.14 19.42 -16.29
C GLN A 263 -18.89 18.56 -16.45
N LEU A 264 -19.00 17.25 -16.20
CA LEU A 264 -17.91 16.32 -16.41
C LEU A 264 -17.59 16.20 -17.89
N LEU A 265 -16.31 16.43 -18.23
CA LEU A 265 -15.81 16.27 -19.58
C LEU A 265 -15.20 14.89 -19.80
N THR A 266 -14.27 14.50 -18.94
CA THR A 266 -13.61 13.19 -19.00
C THR A 266 -13.08 12.76 -17.63
N THR A 267 -12.91 11.47 -17.44
CA THR A 267 -12.25 10.87 -16.28
C THR A 267 -11.04 10.07 -16.75
N HIS A 268 -9.89 10.33 -16.20
CA HIS A 268 -8.70 9.52 -16.35
C HIS A 268 -8.51 8.62 -15.13
N THR A 269 -8.08 7.37 -15.32
CA THR A 269 -8.00 6.39 -14.22
C THR A 269 -6.73 5.57 -14.25
N HIS A 270 -6.22 5.25 -13.04
CA HIS A 270 -5.25 4.18 -12.83
C HIS A 270 -5.76 3.22 -11.76
N SER A 271 -5.58 1.93 -11.96
CA SER A 271 -6.08 0.93 -11.03
C SER A 271 -5.27 0.89 -9.73
N ILE A 272 -5.94 0.56 -8.62
CA ILE A 272 -5.29 0.33 -7.32
C ILE A 272 -4.20 -0.75 -7.42
N ARG A 273 -4.36 -1.75 -8.30
CA ARG A 273 -3.36 -2.81 -8.51
C ARG A 273 -2.04 -2.24 -9.07
N GLN A 274 -2.10 -1.29 -10.01
CA GLN A 274 -0.90 -0.62 -10.56
C GLN A 274 -0.20 0.22 -9.48
N VAL A 275 -0.97 0.97 -8.71
CA VAL A 275 -0.46 1.78 -7.59
C VAL A 275 0.16 0.88 -6.52
N LEU A 276 -0.53 -0.17 -6.11
CA LEU A 276 -0.07 -1.14 -5.12
C LEU A 276 1.22 -1.84 -5.56
N HIS A 277 1.29 -2.27 -6.82
CA HIS A 277 2.47 -2.96 -7.36
C HIS A 277 3.73 -2.07 -7.23
N ARG A 278 3.67 -0.82 -7.67
CA ARG A 278 4.81 0.10 -7.54
C ARG A 278 5.12 0.41 -6.07
N MET A 279 4.09 0.67 -5.24
CA MET A 279 4.26 0.92 -3.82
C MET A 279 5.04 -0.20 -3.12
N MET A 280 4.74 -1.45 -3.43
CA MET A 280 5.33 -2.60 -2.75
C MET A 280 6.67 -2.99 -3.37
N LYS A 281 6.78 -3.10 -4.71
CA LYS A 281 8.00 -3.56 -5.42
C LYS A 281 9.18 -2.64 -5.22
N VAL A 282 8.99 -1.31 -5.33
CA VAL A 282 10.09 -0.33 -5.22
C VAL A 282 10.00 0.52 -3.96
N SER A 283 8.99 0.25 -3.11
CA SER A 283 8.81 0.97 -1.84
C SER A 283 8.52 2.47 -1.98
N ASP A 284 7.80 2.89 -3.03
CA ASP A 284 7.51 4.30 -3.32
C ASP A 284 6.60 4.91 -2.23
N ASN A 285 7.08 6.00 -1.58
CA ASN A 285 6.38 6.65 -0.48
C ASN A 285 5.15 7.42 -0.96
N LEU A 286 5.24 8.13 -2.11
CA LEU A 286 4.09 8.87 -2.64
C LEU A 286 2.91 7.92 -2.94
N TYR A 287 3.19 6.73 -3.46
CA TYR A 287 2.15 5.74 -3.75
C TYR A 287 1.48 5.21 -2.48
N ALA A 288 2.25 5.09 -1.39
CA ALA A 288 1.70 4.70 -0.09
C ALA A 288 0.81 5.81 0.50
N GLU A 289 1.28 7.05 0.46
CA GLU A 289 0.48 8.19 0.93
C GLU A 289 -0.78 8.36 0.07
N SER A 290 -0.68 8.13 -1.24
CA SER A 290 -1.85 8.16 -2.12
C SER A 290 -2.91 7.14 -1.71
N MET A 291 -2.52 5.90 -1.41
CA MET A 291 -3.44 4.88 -0.88
C MET A 291 -4.01 5.29 0.49
N PHE A 292 -3.19 5.82 1.38
CA PHE A 292 -3.60 6.27 2.71
C PHE A 292 -4.64 7.39 2.64
N TYR A 293 -4.47 8.37 1.74
CA TYR A 293 -5.45 9.44 1.54
C TYR A 293 -6.69 8.98 0.75
N GLN A 294 -6.60 7.96 -0.11
CA GLN A 294 -7.78 7.32 -0.70
C GLN A 294 -8.63 6.64 0.37
N LEU A 295 -7.98 5.95 1.30
CA LEU A 295 -8.67 5.37 2.46
C LEU A 295 -9.41 6.46 3.24
N ALA A 296 -8.78 7.61 3.50
CA ALA A 296 -9.40 8.74 4.17
C ALA A 296 -10.61 9.31 3.40
N ALA A 297 -10.52 9.38 2.07
CA ALA A 297 -11.56 9.92 1.20
C ALA A 297 -12.73 8.95 0.95
N SER A 298 -12.61 7.69 1.34
CA SER A 298 -13.58 6.62 1.07
C SER A 298 -14.99 6.89 1.62
N GLY A 299 -15.13 7.81 2.57
CA GLY A 299 -16.41 8.29 3.10
C GLY A 299 -17.11 9.36 2.24
N GLY A 300 -16.55 9.72 1.07
CA GLY A 300 -17.10 10.76 0.18
C GLY A 300 -16.87 12.19 0.66
N THR A 301 -16.01 12.40 1.65
CA THR A 301 -15.70 13.71 2.20
C THR A 301 -14.57 14.39 1.44
N ARG A 302 -14.72 15.69 1.15
CA ARG A 302 -13.60 16.54 0.73
C ARG A 302 -12.64 16.76 1.90
N TRP A 303 -11.42 17.17 1.62
CA TRP A 303 -10.39 17.49 2.62
C TRP A 303 -10.00 16.26 3.46
N ALA A 304 -9.81 15.13 2.78
CA ALA A 304 -9.31 13.91 3.42
C ALA A 304 -8.04 14.19 4.23
N SER A 305 -7.98 13.66 5.45
CA SER A 305 -6.87 13.91 6.38
C SER A 305 -6.26 12.60 6.88
N ALA A 306 -5.00 12.64 7.29
CA ALA A 306 -4.33 11.52 7.94
C ALA A 306 -5.12 11.01 9.17
N LYS A 307 -5.77 11.92 9.91
CA LYS A 307 -6.65 11.55 11.03
C LYS A 307 -7.80 10.64 10.60
N THR A 308 -8.43 10.94 9.45
CA THR A 308 -9.54 10.13 8.91
C THR A 308 -9.03 8.75 8.44
N ALA A 309 -7.88 8.69 7.76
CA ALA A 309 -7.26 7.41 7.38
C ALA A 309 -7.00 6.51 8.60
N ARG A 310 -6.40 7.08 9.66
CA ARG A 310 -6.16 6.36 10.93
C ARG A 310 -7.43 5.80 11.56
N GLN A 311 -8.58 6.45 11.41
CA GLN A 311 -9.84 5.92 11.93
C GLN A 311 -10.24 4.60 11.26
N TYR A 312 -10.03 4.47 9.96
CA TYR A 312 -10.28 3.22 9.24
C TYR A 312 -9.28 2.13 9.63
N GLU A 313 -8.00 2.45 9.74
CA GLU A 313 -6.99 1.49 10.19
C GLU A 313 -7.25 1.02 11.63
N ASN A 314 -7.58 1.93 12.53
CA ASN A 314 -7.96 1.60 13.91
C ASN A 314 -9.20 0.70 14.00
N ALA A 315 -10.18 0.92 13.11
CA ALA A 315 -11.35 0.04 13.03
C ALA A 315 -10.96 -1.37 12.55
N LEU A 316 -10.04 -1.47 11.58
CA LEU A 316 -9.49 -2.75 11.13
C LEU A 316 -8.71 -3.44 12.26
N PHE A 317 -7.85 -2.73 13.01
CA PHE A 317 -7.11 -3.28 14.13
C PHE A 317 -8.07 -3.88 15.19
N SER A 318 -9.15 -3.16 15.52
CA SER A 318 -10.18 -3.66 16.43
C SER A 318 -10.85 -4.94 15.89
N ARG A 319 -11.14 -5.00 14.59
CA ARG A 319 -11.78 -6.14 13.93
C ARG A 319 -10.91 -7.40 13.95
N ILE A 320 -9.59 -7.25 13.86
CA ILE A 320 -8.64 -8.38 13.96
C ILE A 320 -8.23 -8.70 15.40
N GLY A 321 -8.94 -8.15 16.41
CA GLY A 321 -8.75 -8.46 17.82
C GLY A 321 -7.55 -7.78 18.47
N LEU A 322 -7.18 -6.57 17.99
CA LEU A 322 -6.14 -5.74 18.58
C LEU A 322 -6.73 -4.46 19.16
N ASN A 323 -6.06 -3.90 20.18
CA ASN A 323 -6.45 -2.61 20.72
C ASN A 323 -5.74 -1.49 19.95
N PRO A 324 -6.46 -0.62 19.21
CA PRO A 324 -5.84 0.43 18.41
C PRO A 324 -5.00 1.43 19.21
N ARG A 325 -5.26 1.56 20.51
CA ARG A 325 -4.52 2.50 21.39
C ARG A 325 -3.09 2.07 21.64
N ASP A 326 -2.76 0.82 21.33
CA ASP A 326 -1.40 0.28 21.48
C ASP A 326 -0.51 0.65 20.28
N TYR A 327 -1.05 1.33 19.27
CA TYR A 327 -0.32 1.64 18.03
C TYR A 327 -0.42 3.12 17.67
N ASN A 328 0.58 3.63 16.99
CA ASN A 328 0.54 4.98 16.42
C ASN A 328 0.87 4.91 14.93
N VAL A 329 -0.09 5.33 14.10
CA VAL A 329 0.10 5.50 12.66
C VAL A 329 0.20 6.98 12.38
N ALA A 330 1.36 7.45 11.95
CA ALA A 330 1.58 8.86 11.63
C ALA A 330 1.39 9.12 10.13
N ASP A 331 1.88 8.22 9.28
CA ASP A 331 1.78 8.28 7.83
C ASP A 331 1.50 6.90 7.21
N GLY A 332 1.21 6.86 5.91
CA GLY A 332 0.95 5.61 5.19
C GLY A 332 2.21 4.91 4.70
N SER A 333 3.34 5.59 4.63
CA SER A 333 4.57 5.08 4.02
C SER A 333 5.56 4.46 5.00
N GLY A 334 5.47 4.82 6.28
CA GLY A 334 6.43 4.42 7.31
C GLY A 334 7.70 5.27 7.35
N LEU A 335 7.72 6.42 6.66
CA LEU A 335 8.84 7.35 6.74
C LEU A 335 8.89 8.06 8.09
N SER A 336 7.73 8.42 8.61
CA SER A 336 7.61 9.08 9.90
C SER A 336 8.22 8.25 11.02
N LEU A 337 9.09 8.86 11.81
CA LEU A 337 9.64 8.24 13.02
C LEU A 337 8.62 8.14 14.16
N TYR A 338 7.42 8.69 13.98
CA TYR A 338 6.33 8.61 14.94
C TYR A 338 5.42 7.39 14.73
N ASN A 339 5.65 6.60 13.67
CA ASN A 339 4.98 5.30 13.53
C ASN A 339 5.48 4.32 14.59
N TYR A 340 4.54 3.71 15.31
CA TYR A 340 4.81 2.63 16.24
C TYR A 340 3.80 1.50 16.03
N VAL A 341 4.31 0.35 15.63
CA VAL A 341 3.56 -0.91 15.43
C VAL A 341 4.26 -2.05 16.16
N SER A 342 3.74 -3.26 16.02
CA SER A 342 4.39 -4.47 16.54
C SER A 342 4.44 -5.57 15.48
N ALA A 343 5.30 -6.56 15.66
CA ALA A 343 5.31 -7.74 14.80
C ALA A 343 3.96 -8.50 14.87
N GLU A 344 3.27 -8.45 16.03
CA GLU A 344 1.92 -9.01 16.18
C GLU A 344 0.91 -8.31 15.26
N LEU A 345 0.91 -6.98 15.19
CA LEU A 345 0.00 -6.22 14.31
C LEU A 345 0.23 -6.59 12.85
N GLU A 346 1.48 -6.52 12.37
CA GLU A 346 1.78 -6.82 10.98
C GLU A 346 1.42 -8.26 10.62
N THR A 347 1.76 -9.24 11.48
CA THR A 347 1.45 -10.66 11.25
C THR A 347 -0.06 -10.93 11.25
N LYS A 348 -0.82 -10.32 12.18
CA LYS A 348 -2.28 -10.46 12.21
C LYS A 348 -2.95 -9.82 10.99
N LEU A 349 -2.42 -8.71 10.48
CA LEU A 349 -2.91 -8.11 9.23
C LEU A 349 -2.61 -9.00 8.02
N LEU A 350 -1.41 -9.58 7.94
CA LEU A 350 -1.07 -10.54 6.89
C LEU A 350 -1.97 -11.78 6.94
N ARG A 351 -2.22 -12.32 8.14
CA ARG A 351 -3.19 -13.41 8.34
C ARG A 351 -4.60 -13.01 7.90
N TYR A 352 -5.06 -11.81 8.27
CA TYR A 352 -6.35 -11.28 7.84
C TYR A 352 -6.42 -11.16 6.30
N ALA A 353 -5.40 -10.61 5.66
CA ALA A 353 -5.36 -10.51 4.21
C ALA A 353 -5.46 -11.88 3.53
N TYR A 354 -4.75 -12.89 4.05
CA TYR A 354 -4.82 -14.28 3.57
C TYR A 354 -6.24 -14.86 3.67
N GLN A 355 -6.97 -14.54 4.75
CA GLN A 355 -8.36 -14.99 4.96
C GLN A 355 -9.37 -14.29 4.04
N CYS A 356 -8.96 -13.24 3.31
CA CYS A 356 -9.79 -12.48 2.37
C CYS A 356 -9.24 -12.64 0.95
N PRO A 357 -9.74 -13.60 0.14
CA PRO A 357 -9.19 -13.92 -1.19
C PRO A 357 -9.06 -12.70 -2.12
N ASP A 358 -10.04 -11.79 -2.09
CA ASP A 358 -10.05 -10.58 -2.91
C ASP A 358 -8.89 -9.63 -2.58
N ILE A 359 -8.49 -9.58 -1.31
CA ILE A 359 -7.34 -8.81 -0.84
C ILE A 359 -6.05 -9.58 -1.14
N TYR A 360 -6.02 -10.86 -0.76
CA TYR A 360 -4.80 -11.67 -0.77
C TYR A 360 -4.15 -11.75 -2.14
N GLY A 361 -4.92 -12.03 -3.19
CA GLY A 361 -4.39 -12.14 -4.55
C GLY A 361 -3.67 -10.87 -4.99
N ALA A 362 -4.34 -9.71 -4.91
CA ALA A 362 -3.76 -8.44 -5.30
C ALA A 362 -2.55 -8.06 -4.44
N TYR A 363 -2.63 -8.32 -3.13
CA TYR A 363 -1.55 -8.00 -2.19
C TYR A 363 -0.31 -8.87 -2.42
N LEU A 364 -0.49 -10.19 -2.60
CA LEU A 364 0.61 -11.14 -2.82
C LEU A 364 1.37 -10.87 -4.13
N ASP A 365 0.65 -10.54 -5.22
CA ASP A 365 1.24 -10.24 -6.53
C ASP A 365 2.13 -8.99 -6.49
N ALA A 366 1.79 -8.05 -5.64
CA ALA A 366 2.55 -6.80 -5.48
C ALA A 366 3.81 -6.96 -4.62
N GLN A 367 3.98 -8.08 -3.87
CA GLN A 367 5.13 -8.25 -2.98
C GLN A 367 6.45 -8.45 -3.74
N PRO A 368 7.56 -7.85 -3.28
CA PRO A 368 8.91 -8.24 -3.71
C PRO A 368 9.17 -9.71 -3.46
N ILE A 369 9.93 -10.35 -4.35
CA ILE A 369 10.26 -11.77 -4.29
C ILE A 369 11.77 -11.94 -4.05
N ALA A 370 12.14 -12.69 -3.03
CA ALA A 370 13.53 -12.94 -2.67
C ALA A 370 14.33 -13.53 -3.83
N GLY A 371 15.48 -12.93 -4.12
CA GLY A 371 16.38 -13.34 -5.19
C GLY A 371 15.86 -13.11 -6.62
N VAL A 372 14.67 -12.47 -6.79
CA VAL A 372 14.01 -12.33 -8.09
C VAL A 372 13.76 -10.86 -8.44
N ASP A 373 12.98 -10.12 -7.63
CA ASP A 373 12.56 -8.78 -8.00
C ASP A 373 12.43 -7.81 -6.81
N GLY A 374 12.11 -6.56 -7.15
CA GLY A 374 11.84 -5.50 -6.21
C GLY A 374 12.99 -5.28 -5.23
N THR A 375 12.68 -4.88 -4.00
CA THR A 375 13.65 -4.61 -2.94
C THR A 375 14.30 -5.88 -2.37
N LEU A 376 13.84 -7.07 -2.78
CA LEU A 376 14.41 -8.36 -2.37
C LEU A 376 15.24 -9.03 -3.48
N ARG A 377 15.40 -8.42 -4.66
CA ARG A 377 16.08 -9.03 -5.82
C ARG A 377 17.49 -9.54 -5.53
N ASN A 378 18.20 -8.90 -4.60
CA ASN A 378 19.58 -9.23 -4.23
C ASN A 378 19.67 -9.96 -2.88
N ARG A 379 18.53 -10.27 -2.22
CA ARG A 379 18.53 -10.91 -0.90
C ARG A 379 18.21 -12.40 -1.00
N MET A 380 18.86 -13.21 -0.17
CA MET A 380 18.62 -14.65 -0.01
C MET A 380 18.85 -15.49 -1.29
N ARG A 381 19.64 -15.00 -2.25
CA ARG A 381 20.01 -15.74 -3.48
C ARG A 381 20.70 -17.06 -3.14
N GLY A 382 20.45 -18.09 -3.92
CA GLY A 382 21.09 -19.40 -3.72
C GLY A 382 20.65 -20.15 -2.46
N THR A 383 19.57 -19.73 -1.79
CA THR A 383 19.00 -20.38 -0.61
C THR A 383 17.60 -20.91 -0.88
N ALA A 384 17.04 -21.70 0.05
CA ALA A 384 15.65 -22.18 -0.02
C ALA A 384 14.61 -21.03 0.01
N ALA A 385 15.00 -19.83 0.42
CA ALA A 385 14.14 -18.66 0.45
C ALA A 385 14.04 -17.96 -0.92
N ALA A 386 14.99 -18.19 -1.84
CA ALA A 386 14.98 -17.58 -3.18
C ALA A 386 13.77 -18.08 -3.99
N GLY A 387 13.02 -17.14 -4.58
CA GLY A 387 11.77 -17.43 -5.30
C GLY A 387 10.57 -17.77 -4.40
N ASN A 388 10.80 -18.08 -3.13
CA ASN A 388 9.79 -18.48 -2.15
C ASN A 388 9.29 -17.30 -1.31
N VAL A 389 10.20 -16.58 -0.64
CA VAL A 389 9.80 -15.46 0.24
C VAL A 389 9.25 -14.30 -0.57
N ARG A 390 8.03 -13.87 -0.25
CA ARG A 390 7.33 -12.70 -0.80
C ARG A 390 7.09 -11.73 0.34
N ALA A 391 7.85 -10.63 0.41
CA ALA A 391 7.82 -9.77 1.58
C ALA A 391 8.16 -8.32 1.27
N LYS A 392 7.56 -7.42 2.05
CA LYS A 392 7.89 -6.00 2.07
C LYS A 392 9.07 -5.74 2.99
N THR A 393 10.05 -5.01 2.49
CA THR A 393 11.18 -4.50 3.27
C THR A 393 10.86 -3.14 3.89
N GLY A 394 11.42 -2.86 5.06
CA GLY A 394 11.45 -1.52 5.64
C GLY A 394 12.86 -1.11 5.99
N THR A 395 13.26 0.12 5.63
CA THR A 395 14.59 0.63 5.92
C THR A 395 14.54 2.15 6.11
N VAL A 396 14.96 2.60 7.27
CA VAL A 396 15.40 3.97 7.57
C VAL A 396 16.64 3.88 8.44
N LYS A 397 17.32 4.98 8.69
CA LYS A 397 18.52 4.97 9.53
C LYS A 397 18.22 4.35 10.90
N GLY A 398 18.94 3.28 11.24
CA GLY A 398 18.77 2.56 12.51
C GLY A 398 17.55 1.63 12.59
N VAL A 399 16.81 1.43 11.50
CA VAL A 399 15.65 0.54 11.45
C VAL A 399 15.73 -0.35 10.21
N SER A 400 15.52 -1.65 10.41
CA SER A 400 15.31 -2.60 9.31
C SER A 400 14.16 -3.53 9.67
N SER A 401 13.26 -3.77 8.73
CA SER A 401 12.09 -4.63 8.92
C SER A 401 11.82 -5.48 7.68
N LEU A 402 11.11 -6.60 7.87
CA LEU A 402 10.70 -7.50 6.81
C LEU A 402 9.41 -8.21 7.24
N ALA A 403 8.35 -8.10 6.42
CA ALA A 403 7.07 -8.71 6.71
C ALA A 403 6.42 -9.27 5.43
N GLY A 404 5.91 -10.51 5.49
CA GLY A 404 5.33 -11.16 4.31
C GLY A 404 5.01 -12.63 4.50
N TYR A 405 5.14 -13.39 3.41
CA TYR A 405 4.75 -14.79 3.32
C TYR A 405 5.89 -15.66 2.79
N LEU A 406 5.86 -16.93 3.14
CA LEU A 406 6.73 -17.97 2.59
C LEU A 406 6.09 -19.35 2.74
N THR A 407 6.51 -20.31 1.93
CA THR A 407 6.17 -21.71 2.11
C THR A 407 7.31 -22.42 2.86
N ALA A 408 6.97 -23.09 3.94
CA ALA A 408 7.92 -23.84 4.74
C ALA A 408 8.26 -25.21 4.09
N SER A 409 9.31 -25.89 4.58
CA SER A 409 9.74 -27.17 4.03
C SER A 409 8.72 -28.30 4.19
N ASN A 410 7.79 -28.20 5.14
CA ASN A 410 6.67 -29.13 5.31
C ASN A 410 5.48 -28.83 4.38
N GLY A 411 5.57 -27.80 3.51
CA GLY A 411 4.52 -27.38 2.60
C GLY A 411 3.50 -26.40 3.21
N HIS A 412 3.62 -26.06 4.49
CA HIS A 412 2.72 -25.08 5.12
C HIS A 412 3.04 -23.66 4.65
N LEU A 413 2.00 -22.86 4.46
CA LEU A 413 2.12 -21.44 4.19
C LEU A 413 2.25 -20.68 5.51
N LEU A 414 3.28 -19.86 5.62
CA LEU A 414 3.53 -19.02 6.79
C LEU A 414 3.42 -17.55 6.44
N CYS A 415 2.97 -16.73 7.40
CA CYS A 415 3.23 -15.30 7.37
C CYS A 415 4.11 -14.90 8.56
N PHE A 416 4.87 -13.82 8.38
CA PHE A 416 5.83 -13.38 9.39
C PHE A 416 6.03 -11.87 9.39
N SER A 417 6.48 -11.34 10.51
CA SER A 417 7.05 -10.00 10.66
C SER A 417 8.30 -10.06 11.52
N ILE A 418 9.35 -9.35 11.08
CA ILE A 418 10.62 -9.17 11.76
C ILE A 418 10.95 -7.69 11.76
N ILE A 419 11.05 -7.07 12.94
CA ILE A 419 11.35 -5.65 13.09
C ILE A 419 12.60 -5.49 13.95
N ASN A 420 13.58 -4.75 13.44
CA ASN A 420 14.84 -4.44 14.15
C ASN A 420 15.00 -2.92 14.25
N ASN A 421 15.27 -2.41 15.47
CA ASN A 421 15.50 -0.99 15.73
C ASN A 421 16.77 -0.77 16.55
N GLY A 422 17.45 0.34 16.32
CA GLY A 422 18.63 0.76 17.09
C GLY A 422 19.97 0.31 16.50
N GLY A 423 19.99 -0.29 15.31
CA GLY A 423 21.24 -0.67 14.65
C GLY A 423 22.00 0.54 14.10
N LEU A 424 23.34 0.51 14.17
CA LEU A 424 24.20 1.54 13.58
C LEU A 424 24.26 1.45 12.06
N SER A 425 24.08 0.23 11.52
CA SER A 425 23.98 -0.04 10.08
C SER A 425 22.89 -1.08 9.80
N ASN A 426 22.37 -1.09 8.59
CA ASN A 426 21.25 -1.97 8.21
C ASN A 426 21.70 -3.38 7.80
N GLY A 427 22.94 -3.58 7.36
CA GLY A 427 23.47 -4.85 6.88
C GLY A 427 23.32 -6.00 7.88
N PRO A 428 23.81 -5.89 9.13
CA PRO A 428 23.66 -6.94 10.14
C PRO A 428 22.20 -7.29 10.45
N MET A 429 21.30 -6.28 10.47
CA MET A 429 19.87 -6.50 10.68
C MET A 429 19.23 -7.24 9.51
N ARG A 430 19.58 -6.88 8.26
CA ARG A 430 19.11 -7.59 7.05
C ARG A 430 19.59 -9.04 7.02
N ASN A 431 20.87 -9.29 7.37
CA ASN A 431 21.41 -10.64 7.45
C ASN A 431 20.72 -11.49 8.52
N PHE A 432 20.36 -10.89 9.64
CA PHE A 432 19.56 -11.54 10.68
C PHE A 432 18.18 -11.95 10.15
N GLN A 433 17.49 -11.06 9.43
CA GLN A 433 16.20 -11.35 8.79
C GLN A 433 16.32 -12.45 7.72
N ASN A 434 17.37 -12.40 6.89
CA ASN A 434 17.64 -13.43 5.88
C ASN A 434 17.80 -14.81 6.52
N LYS A 435 18.57 -14.91 7.63
CA LYS A 435 18.74 -16.18 8.37
C LYS A 435 17.42 -16.75 8.89
N ILE A 436 16.54 -15.91 9.43
CA ILE A 436 15.20 -16.34 9.88
C ILE A 436 14.39 -16.88 8.69
N CYS A 437 14.31 -16.13 7.58
CA CYS A 437 13.55 -16.57 6.41
C CYS A 437 14.09 -17.90 5.84
N VAL A 438 15.42 -18.04 5.74
CA VAL A 438 16.04 -19.29 5.25
C VAL A 438 15.75 -20.45 6.20
N ALA A 439 15.85 -20.24 7.53
CA ALA A 439 15.53 -21.26 8.53
C ALA A 439 14.08 -21.75 8.44
N LEU A 440 13.14 -20.84 8.14
CA LEU A 440 11.71 -21.18 7.96
C LEU A 440 11.44 -21.96 6.67
N CYS A 441 12.25 -21.73 5.61
CA CYS A 441 12.11 -22.41 4.32
C CYS A 441 12.80 -23.79 4.28
N GLN A 442 13.63 -24.15 5.27
CA GLN A 442 14.35 -25.42 5.39
C GLN A 442 13.74 -26.32 6.47
#